data_ba65eedfadeed65226bc572eaa41e8cc
#
_entry.id   ba65eedfadeed65226bc572eaa41e8cc
#
_cell.length_a   1.000
_cell.length_b   1.000
_cell.length_c   1.000
_cell.angle_alpha   90.00
_cell.angle_beta   90.00
_cell.angle_gamma   90.00
#
_symmetry.space_group_name_H-M   'P 1'
#
loop_
_entity.id
_entity.type
_entity.pdbx_description
1 polymer ?
#
loop_
_entity_poly.entity_id
_entity_poly.type
_entity_poly.pdbx_seq_one_letter_code
_entity_poly.pdbx_strand_id
1 'polypeptide(L)'
;MNVLFVCEDNSALSIMAESILNSVAPGRFGAYSAGCYPNEWLNAHALEFLAQHRMPLANSRAKSLELFRRPGAPRMDFIITLCDVAADAQFAGWPGDPFIAHWHVETDDATGDADDVLRDNFWTLMRRIKIFASLPHGKLNRRLLERRALTLRPSYL
;
A
#
# COMPACT_ATOMS: atom_id res chain seq x y z
N MET A 1 -6.95 -12.82 4.76
CA MET A 1 -7.39 -11.77 3.82
C MET A 1 -6.21 -11.27 3.01
N ASN A 2 -6.41 -11.00 1.74
CA ASN A 2 -5.37 -10.47 0.85
C ASN A 2 -5.58 -8.99 0.58
N VAL A 3 -4.50 -8.22 0.68
CA VAL A 3 -4.49 -6.77 0.49
C VAL A 3 -3.47 -6.41 -0.59
N LEU A 4 -3.90 -5.68 -1.61
CA LEU A 4 -3.04 -5.14 -2.65
C LEU A 4 -2.86 -3.64 -2.43
N PHE A 5 -1.63 -3.22 -2.20
CA PHE A 5 -1.27 -1.81 -2.17
C PHE A 5 -0.82 -1.36 -3.56
N VAL A 6 -1.39 -0.25 -4.04
CA VAL A 6 -1.13 0.26 -5.38
C VAL A 6 -0.61 1.69 -5.31
N CYS A 7 0.48 1.93 -6.00
CA CYS A 7 1.00 3.28 -6.26
C CYS A 7 1.30 3.45 -7.76
N GLU A 8 1.96 4.52 -8.15
CA GLU A 8 2.26 4.79 -9.56
C GLU A 8 3.26 3.77 -10.12
N ASP A 9 4.43 3.65 -9.50
CA ASP A 9 5.58 2.94 -10.06
C ASP A 9 5.99 1.66 -9.33
N ASN A 10 5.39 1.35 -8.18
CA ASN A 10 5.75 0.21 -7.32
C ASN A 10 7.25 0.16 -6.98
N SER A 11 7.86 1.31 -6.71
CA SER A 11 9.28 1.39 -6.38
C SER A 11 9.59 1.66 -4.91
N ALA A 12 8.71 2.33 -4.18
CA ALA A 12 8.90 2.69 -2.78
C ALA A 12 7.63 2.54 -1.92
N LEU A 13 6.61 3.40 -2.09
CA LEU A 13 5.44 3.46 -1.21
C LEU A 13 4.71 2.13 -1.05
N SER A 14 4.31 1.52 -2.15
CA SER A 14 3.56 0.26 -2.12
C SER A 14 4.41 -0.92 -1.66
N ILE A 15 5.70 -0.92 -1.96
CA ILE A 15 6.66 -1.91 -1.46
C ILE A 15 6.79 -1.80 0.07
N MET A 16 6.90 -0.60 0.60
CA MET A 16 6.93 -0.38 2.06
C MET A 16 5.63 -0.83 2.72
N ALA A 17 4.48 -0.51 2.14
CA ALA A 17 3.19 -0.92 2.67
C ALA A 17 3.03 -2.45 2.71
N GLU A 18 3.42 -3.14 1.64
CA GLU A 18 3.45 -4.61 1.58
C GLU A 18 4.31 -5.20 2.69
N SER A 19 5.53 -4.72 2.84
CA SER A 19 6.46 -5.19 3.88
C SER A 19 5.94 -4.95 5.28
N ILE A 20 5.37 -3.77 5.54
CA ILE A 20 4.82 -3.42 6.85
C ILE A 20 3.67 -4.35 7.22
N LEU A 21 2.69 -4.55 6.34
CA LEU A 21 1.54 -5.39 6.66
C LEU A 21 1.93 -6.86 6.87
N ASN A 22 2.83 -7.38 6.06
CA ASN A 22 3.36 -8.73 6.24
C ASN A 22 4.16 -8.88 7.54
N SER A 23 4.75 -7.79 8.05
CA SER A 23 5.47 -7.78 9.33
C SER A 23 4.55 -7.67 10.54
N VAL A 24 3.54 -6.79 10.50
CA VAL A 24 2.70 -6.50 11.67
C VAL A 24 1.57 -7.50 11.88
N ALA A 25 1.12 -8.17 10.84
CA ALA A 25 0.01 -9.12 10.91
C ALA A 25 0.26 -10.39 10.09
N PRO A 26 1.37 -11.10 10.34
CA PRO A 26 1.66 -12.35 9.64
C PRO A 26 0.58 -13.39 9.93
N GLY A 27 0.20 -14.16 8.90
CA GLY A 27 -0.82 -15.21 9.01
C GLY A 27 -2.27 -14.69 9.00
N ARG A 28 -2.50 -13.42 9.27
CA ARG A 28 -3.82 -12.80 9.19
C ARG A 28 -4.07 -12.14 7.84
N PHE A 29 -3.06 -11.46 7.32
CA PHE A 29 -3.09 -10.81 6.00
C PHE A 29 -1.97 -11.34 5.12
N GLY A 30 -2.28 -11.54 3.82
CA GLY A 30 -1.29 -11.62 2.77
C GLY A 30 -1.23 -10.27 2.06
N ALA A 31 -0.12 -9.56 2.17
CA ALA A 31 0.05 -8.27 1.53
C ALA A 31 0.84 -8.40 0.23
N TYR A 32 0.41 -7.65 -0.76
CA TYR A 32 0.98 -7.56 -2.10
C TYR A 32 1.10 -6.09 -2.50
N SER A 33 1.91 -5.82 -3.50
CA SER A 33 2.06 -4.48 -4.05
C SER A 33 2.13 -4.47 -5.56
N ALA A 34 1.69 -3.38 -6.18
CA ALA A 34 1.75 -3.18 -7.62
C ALA A 34 1.82 -1.70 -7.99
N GLY A 35 2.23 -1.42 -9.21
CA GLY A 35 2.22 -0.11 -9.81
C GLY A 35 1.34 -0.05 -11.05
N CYS A 36 0.73 1.12 -11.30
CA CYS A 36 0.02 1.39 -12.55
C CYS A 36 1.00 1.44 -13.74
N TYR A 37 2.17 2.02 -13.49
CA TYR A 37 3.29 2.15 -14.43
C TYR A 37 4.56 1.69 -13.72
N PRO A 38 4.80 0.38 -13.59
CA PRO A 38 5.89 -0.14 -12.78
C PRO A 38 7.24 0.33 -13.30
N ASN A 39 8.09 0.77 -12.36
CA ASN A 39 9.44 1.17 -12.66
C ASN A 39 10.32 -0.04 -13.00
N GLU A 40 11.43 0.18 -13.65
CA GLU A 40 12.42 -0.87 -13.93
C GLU A 40 13.13 -1.32 -12.65
N TRP A 41 13.39 -0.38 -11.74
CA TRP A 41 14.15 -0.59 -10.51
C TRP A 41 13.35 -0.21 -9.26
N LEU A 42 13.57 -0.96 -8.18
CA LEU A 42 13.09 -0.55 -6.86
C LEU A 42 13.94 0.59 -6.32
N ASN A 43 13.34 1.46 -5.50
CA ASN A 43 14.06 2.53 -4.84
C ASN A 43 15.06 1.96 -3.82
N ALA A 44 16.36 2.18 -4.04
CA ALA A 44 17.42 1.63 -3.21
C ALA A 44 17.35 2.13 -1.75
N HIS A 45 16.98 3.41 -1.53
CA HIS A 45 16.82 3.98 -0.18
C HIS A 45 15.64 3.34 0.56
N ALA A 46 14.53 3.05 -0.13
CA ALA A 46 13.40 2.34 0.45
C ALA A 46 13.79 0.92 0.88
N LEU A 47 14.52 0.20 0.04
CA LEU A 47 15.00 -1.15 0.36
C LEU A 47 15.95 -1.14 1.56
N GLU A 48 16.88 -0.20 1.61
CA GLU A 48 17.80 -0.03 2.72
C GLU A 48 17.06 0.29 4.02
N PHE A 49 16.09 1.19 3.96
CA PHE A 49 15.27 1.57 5.11
C PHE A 49 14.48 0.38 5.66
N LEU A 50 13.87 -0.41 4.78
CA LEU A 50 13.17 -1.65 5.15
C LEU A 50 14.12 -2.66 5.80
N ALA A 51 15.32 -2.84 5.25
CA ALA A 51 16.33 -3.74 5.79
C ALA A 51 16.79 -3.29 7.20
N GLN A 52 17.00 -2.00 7.41
CA GLN A 52 17.36 -1.43 8.72
C GLN A 52 16.28 -1.68 9.78
N HIS A 53 15.01 -1.69 9.39
CA HIS A 53 13.87 -1.97 10.27
C HIS A 53 13.47 -3.44 10.32
N ARG A 54 14.28 -4.33 9.74
CA ARG A 54 14.04 -5.79 9.70
C ARG A 54 12.67 -6.15 9.12
N MET A 55 12.23 -5.37 8.13
CA MET A 55 10.99 -5.64 7.41
C MET A 55 11.20 -6.67 6.29
N PRO A 56 10.25 -7.60 6.07
CA PRO A 56 10.40 -8.61 5.04
C PRO A 56 10.33 -7.98 3.64
N LEU A 57 11.25 -8.40 2.78
CA LEU A 57 11.28 -8.07 1.35
C LEU A 57 10.73 -9.27 0.57
N ALA A 58 9.42 -9.30 0.37
CA ALA A 58 8.76 -10.47 -0.23
C ALA A 58 9.08 -10.67 -1.71
N ASN A 59 9.30 -9.59 -2.46
CA ASN A 59 9.70 -9.62 -3.86
C ASN A 59 10.60 -8.43 -4.18
N SER A 60 11.70 -8.70 -4.84
CA SER A 60 12.73 -7.71 -5.16
C SER A 60 12.54 -7.04 -6.53
N ARG A 61 11.30 -6.92 -7.02
CA ARG A 61 11.01 -6.27 -8.31
C ARG A 61 9.72 -5.47 -8.25
N ALA A 62 9.64 -4.42 -9.06
CA ALA A 62 8.40 -3.72 -9.33
C ALA A 62 7.45 -4.60 -10.16
N LYS A 63 6.17 -4.59 -9.84
CA LYS A 63 5.14 -5.42 -10.44
C LYS A 63 4.02 -4.56 -11.01
N SER A 64 3.54 -4.93 -12.19
CA SER A 64 2.38 -4.31 -12.80
C SER A 64 1.08 -4.72 -12.09
N LEU A 65 0.16 -3.77 -11.96
CA LEU A 65 -1.21 -4.00 -11.52
C LEU A 65 -1.90 -5.12 -12.32
N GLU A 66 -1.61 -5.22 -13.61
CA GLU A 66 -2.19 -6.21 -14.50
C GLU A 66 -1.83 -7.66 -14.14
N LEU A 67 -0.72 -7.89 -13.46
CA LEU A 67 -0.36 -9.22 -12.97
C LEU A 67 -1.40 -9.80 -12.01
N PHE A 68 -2.04 -8.92 -11.23
CA PHE A 68 -3.02 -9.31 -10.23
C PHE A 68 -4.45 -9.43 -10.78
N ARG A 69 -4.69 -9.00 -12.02
CA ARG A 69 -5.95 -9.20 -12.73
C ARG A 69 -6.05 -10.53 -13.48
N ARG A 70 -4.92 -11.18 -13.69
CA ARG A 70 -4.86 -12.42 -14.48
C ARG A 70 -5.54 -13.58 -13.77
N PRO A 71 -6.10 -14.54 -14.52
CA PRO A 71 -6.54 -15.82 -13.96
C PRO A 71 -5.39 -16.51 -13.21
N GLY A 72 -5.68 -17.05 -12.03
CA GLY A 72 -4.67 -17.68 -11.18
C GLY A 72 -3.93 -16.72 -10.23
N ALA A 73 -4.10 -15.41 -10.37
CA ALA A 73 -3.60 -14.46 -9.39
C ALA A 73 -4.32 -14.63 -8.04
N PRO A 74 -3.67 -14.29 -6.91
CA PRO A 74 -4.34 -14.30 -5.62
C PRO A 74 -5.58 -13.40 -5.64
N ARG A 75 -6.70 -13.90 -5.11
CA ARG A 75 -7.90 -13.10 -4.96
C ARG A 75 -7.64 -12.02 -3.90
N MET A 76 -7.91 -10.77 -4.24
CA MET A 76 -7.79 -9.64 -3.31
C MET A 76 -9.12 -9.41 -2.58
N ASP A 77 -9.04 -9.23 -1.28
CA ASP A 77 -10.14 -8.76 -0.44
C ASP A 77 -10.17 -7.23 -0.40
N PHE A 78 -9.01 -6.61 -0.42
CA PHE A 78 -8.83 -5.16 -0.41
C PHE A 78 -7.83 -4.72 -1.46
N ILE A 79 -8.13 -3.58 -2.10
CA ILE A 79 -7.16 -2.81 -2.89
C ILE A 79 -7.06 -1.43 -2.26
N ILE A 80 -5.86 -1.04 -1.84
CA ILE A 80 -5.60 0.24 -1.21
C ILE A 80 -4.64 1.03 -2.10
N THR A 81 -5.15 2.11 -2.66
CA THR A 81 -4.34 3.03 -3.49
C THR A 81 -3.69 4.08 -2.61
N LEU A 82 -2.41 4.39 -2.88
CA LEU A 82 -1.58 5.24 -2.04
C LEU A 82 -1.28 6.62 -2.63
N CYS A 83 -1.60 6.83 -3.90
CA CYS A 83 -1.39 8.09 -4.59
C CYS A 83 -2.56 8.39 -5.55
N ASP A 84 -2.65 9.62 -6.02
CA ASP A 84 -3.77 10.06 -6.87
C ASP A 84 -3.79 9.34 -8.22
N VAL A 85 -2.64 9.10 -8.84
CA VAL A 85 -2.53 8.32 -10.09
C VAL A 85 -3.12 6.92 -9.92
N ALA A 86 -2.81 6.26 -8.80
CA ALA A 86 -3.37 4.95 -8.51
C ALA A 86 -4.87 5.02 -8.18
N ALA A 87 -5.34 6.09 -7.54
CA ALA A 87 -6.76 6.29 -7.25
C ALA A 87 -7.59 6.46 -8.53
N ASP A 88 -7.01 7.05 -9.57
CA ASP A 88 -7.65 7.23 -10.88
C ASP A 88 -7.65 5.95 -11.72
N ALA A 89 -6.91 4.92 -11.32
CA ALA A 89 -6.90 3.64 -12.02
C ALA A 89 -8.27 2.98 -11.96
N GLN A 90 -8.64 2.27 -13.03
CA GLN A 90 -9.93 1.61 -13.11
C GLN A 90 -9.87 0.22 -12.48
N PHE A 91 -10.68 0.01 -11.47
CA PHE A 91 -10.84 -1.26 -10.77
C PHE A 91 -12.19 -1.94 -11.06
N ALA A 92 -13.01 -1.36 -11.92
CA ALA A 92 -14.29 -1.94 -12.32
C ALA A 92 -14.07 -3.33 -12.96
N GLY A 93 -14.86 -4.32 -12.52
CA GLY A 93 -14.72 -5.69 -13.00
C GLY A 93 -13.51 -6.43 -12.46
N TRP A 94 -12.88 -5.95 -11.41
CA TRP A 94 -11.77 -6.67 -10.78
C TRP A 94 -12.22 -8.04 -10.24
N PRO A 95 -11.45 -9.11 -10.50
CA PRO A 95 -11.83 -10.44 -10.05
C PRO A 95 -12.05 -10.50 -8.53
N GLY A 96 -13.19 -11.04 -8.12
CA GLY A 96 -13.51 -11.21 -6.70
C GLY A 96 -14.13 -10.00 -6.02
N ASP A 97 -14.38 -8.91 -6.73
CA ASP A 97 -15.03 -7.69 -6.21
C ASP A 97 -14.41 -7.19 -4.89
N PRO A 98 -13.10 -6.87 -4.87
CA PRO A 98 -12.43 -6.39 -3.67
C PRO A 98 -12.98 -5.04 -3.22
N PHE A 99 -12.83 -4.76 -1.93
CA PHE A 99 -13.08 -3.43 -1.41
C PHE A 99 -11.94 -2.48 -1.81
N ILE A 100 -12.29 -1.33 -2.42
CA ILE A 100 -11.31 -0.33 -2.87
C ILE A 100 -11.30 0.84 -1.87
N ALA A 101 -10.13 1.15 -1.32
CA ALA A 101 -9.91 2.32 -0.47
C ALA A 101 -8.77 3.17 -1.03
N HIS A 102 -8.86 4.47 -0.84
CA HIS A 102 -7.78 5.39 -1.17
C HIS A 102 -7.16 5.96 0.09
N TRP A 103 -5.87 5.69 0.30
CA TRP A 103 -5.06 6.29 1.35
C TRP A 103 -4.08 7.26 0.70
N HIS A 104 -4.42 8.52 0.67
CA HIS A 104 -3.49 9.51 0.19
C HIS A 104 -2.26 9.56 1.11
N VAL A 105 -1.10 9.16 0.58
CA VAL A 105 0.19 9.31 1.24
C VAL A 105 0.93 10.40 0.49
N GLU A 106 1.10 11.54 1.12
CA GLU A 106 1.74 12.68 0.49
C GLU A 106 3.21 12.40 0.24
N THR A 107 3.59 12.57 -1.01
CA THR A 107 5.00 12.71 -1.43
C THR A 107 5.23 14.20 -1.66
N ASP A 108 5.46 14.96 -0.59
CA ASP A 108 5.75 16.38 -0.75
C ASP A 108 7.22 16.55 -1.15
N ASP A 109 7.45 16.51 -2.46
CA ASP A 109 8.77 16.64 -3.06
C ASP A 109 9.31 18.08 -3.01
N ALA A 110 8.53 19.02 -2.47
CA ALA A 110 8.80 20.44 -2.71
C ALA A 110 9.86 21.05 -1.76
N THR A 111 10.16 20.46 -0.59
CA THR A 111 11.01 21.13 0.40
C THR A 111 11.89 20.22 1.27
N GLY A 112 11.87 18.91 1.08
CA GLY A 112 12.58 17.95 1.93
C GLY A 112 13.65 17.15 1.22
N ASP A 113 14.64 16.67 1.97
CA ASP A 113 15.53 15.61 1.52
C ASP A 113 14.69 14.35 1.19
N ALA A 114 14.99 13.68 0.08
CA ALA A 114 14.30 12.48 -0.36
C ALA A 114 14.25 11.38 0.72
N ASP A 115 15.28 11.27 1.56
CA ASP A 115 15.35 10.33 2.65
C ASP A 115 14.40 10.70 3.80
N ASP A 116 14.22 11.98 4.08
CA ASP A 116 13.27 12.47 5.08
C ASP A 116 11.82 12.22 4.65
N VAL A 117 11.51 12.48 3.39
CA VAL A 117 10.19 12.19 2.80
C VAL A 117 9.87 10.70 2.88
N LEU A 118 10.83 9.86 2.53
CA LEU A 118 10.68 8.41 2.59
C LEU A 118 10.44 7.91 4.03
N ARG A 119 11.18 8.46 4.99
CA ARG A 119 11.01 8.15 6.42
C ARG A 119 9.63 8.56 6.92
N ASP A 120 9.17 9.75 6.59
CA ASP A 120 7.85 10.24 6.98
C ASP A 120 6.72 9.40 6.38
N ASN A 121 6.85 9.02 5.12
CA ASN A 121 5.93 8.12 4.44
C ASN A 121 5.90 6.74 5.09
N PHE A 122 7.06 6.19 5.46
CA PHE A 122 7.14 4.91 6.16
C PHE A 122 6.36 4.94 7.49
N TRP A 123 6.58 5.94 8.31
CA TRP A 123 5.90 6.05 9.60
C TRP A 123 4.41 6.35 9.47
N THR A 124 4.01 7.09 8.44
CA THR A 124 2.61 7.31 8.10
C THR A 124 1.94 5.99 7.71
N LEU A 125 2.56 5.21 6.84
CA LEU A 125 2.10 3.88 6.46
C LEU A 125 2.05 2.93 7.67
N MET A 126 3.09 2.90 8.48
CA MET A 126 3.16 2.07 9.68
C MET A 126 1.96 2.31 10.59
N ARG A 127 1.66 3.56 10.89
CA ARG A 127 0.52 3.95 11.74
C ARG A 127 -0.82 3.52 11.14
N ARG A 128 -1.04 3.82 9.86
CA ARG A 128 -2.29 3.47 9.18
C ARG A 128 -2.49 1.97 9.07
N ILE A 129 -1.45 1.24 8.74
CA ILE A 129 -1.48 -0.21 8.60
C ILE A 129 -1.71 -0.89 9.94
N LYS A 130 -1.09 -0.42 11.02
CA LYS A 130 -1.35 -0.94 12.38
C LYS A 130 -2.81 -0.76 12.79
N ILE A 131 -3.41 0.39 12.49
CA ILE A 131 -4.83 0.63 12.75
C ILE A 131 -5.69 -0.32 11.92
N PHE A 132 -5.42 -0.42 10.63
CA PHE A 132 -6.12 -1.34 9.73
C PHE A 132 -6.03 -2.80 10.21
N ALA A 133 -4.82 -3.26 10.54
CA ALA A 133 -4.58 -4.62 10.98
C ALA A 133 -5.21 -4.94 12.35
N SER A 134 -5.47 -3.93 13.18
CA SER A 134 -6.13 -4.11 14.48
C SER A 134 -7.65 -4.30 14.40
N LEU A 135 -8.25 -4.02 13.24
CA LEU A 135 -9.70 -4.12 13.08
C LEU A 135 -10.17 -5.57 13.05
N PRO A 136 -11.25 -5.92 13.79
CA PRO A 136 -11.86 -7.25 13.70
C PRO A 136 -12.35 -7.55 12.29
N HIS A 137 -12.22 -8.78 11.83
CA HIS A 137 -12.63 -9.21 10.49
C HIS A 137 -14.08 -8.79 10.14
N GLY A 138 -15.02 -8.98 11.06
CA GLY A 138 -16.42 -8.61 10.84
C GLY A 138 -16.69 -7.12 10.80
N LYS A 139 -15.70 -6.29 11.18
CA LYS A 139 -15.79 -4.83 11.13
C LYS A 139 -14.99 -4.21 9.97
N LEU A 140 -14.28 -5.01 9.22
CA LEU A 140 -13.60 -4.59 7.98
C LEU A 140 -14.62 -4.50 6.84
N ASN A 141 -15.63 -3.69 7.03
CA ASN A 141 -16.64 -3.45 6.02
C ASN A 141 -16.38 -2.12 5.28
N ARG A 142 -17.00 -1.99 4.13
CA ARG A 142 -16.80 -0.86 3.22
C ARG A 142 -16.93 0.50 3.91
N ARG A 143 -17.99 0.69 4.67
CA ARG A 143 -18.29 1.99 5.30
C ARG A 143 -17.26 2.36 6.38
N LEU A 144 -16.78 1.38 7.11
CA LEU A 144 -15.82 1.61 8.17
C LEU A 144 -14.43 2.01 7.62
N LEU A 145 -14.01 1.37 6.54
CA LEU A 145 -12.75 1.69 5.88
C LEU A 145 -12.78 3.07 5.22
N GLU A 146 -13.86 3.41 4.53
CA GLU A 146 -14.05 4.74 3.95
C GLU A 146 -14.00 5.85 5.01
N ARG A 147 -14.71 5.68 6.12
CA ARG A 147 -14.71 6.66 7.22
C ARG A 147 -13.33 6.83 7.86
N ARG A 148 -12.61 5.73 8.10
CA ARG A 148 -11.28 5.79 8.72
C ARG A 148 -10.20 6.30 7.78
N ALA A 149 -10.27 6.01 6.51
CA ALA A 149 -9.37 6.61 5.51
C ALA A 149 -9.51 8.14 5.48
N LEU A 150 -10.73 8.66 5.60
CA LEU A 150 -11.00 10.10 5.69
C LEU A 150 -10.47 10.73 6.99
N THR A 151 -10.60 10.03 8.13
CA THR A 151 -10.12 10.53 9.44
C THR A 151 -8.60 10.44 9.61
N LEU A 152 -7.93 9.64 8.80
CA LEU A 152 -6.47 9.52 8.81
C LEU A 152 -5.77 10.55 7.89
N ARG A 153 -6.54 11.36 7.16
CA ARG A 153 -5.97 12.52 6.48
C ARG A 153 -5.47 13.51 7.55
N PRO A 154 -4.22 13.96 7.49
CA PRO A 154 -3.79 15.06 8.33
C PRO A 154 -4.70 16.26 8.01
N SER A 155 -5.30 16.83 9.04
CA SER A 155 -5.95 18.13 8.90
C SER A 155 -4.85 19.17 8.70
N TYR A 156 -4.47 19.44 7.49
CA TYR A 156 -3.74 20.67 7.21
C TYR A 156 -4.79 21.79 7.14
N LEU A 157 -4.88 22.51 8.22
CA LEU A 157 -5.35 23.88 8.19
C LEU A 157 -4.15 24.77 7.87
#